data_1f125e77967e6a0d54dd4e38d28a0e65
#
_entry.id   1f125e77967e6a0d54dd4e38d28a0e65
#
_cell.length_a   1.000
_cell.length_b   1.000
_cell.length_c   1.000
_cell.angle_alpha   90.00
_cell.angle_beta   90.00
_cell.angle_gamma   90.00
#
_symmetry.space_group_name_H-M   'P 1'
#
loop_
_entity.id
_entity.type
_entity.pdbx_description
1 polymer ?
#
loop_
_entity_poly.entity_id
_entity_poly.type
_entity_poly.pdbx_seq_one_letter_code
_entity_poly.pdbx_strand_id
1 'polypeptide(L)'
;MTDLVIRALDESDAHLFDTLQDPLDARAAHRLTRHRADWKRVALRDGEVVARAAWWGGPDDTEPVNVNWFDVAEGEEDAGAELLRTAPWQVELELNLPADWREDARLRAAAEARFSAARAAGHELLVERYLYRWTPDRGLPQRPGRLDFRAEPDDAVFFEALRRIHSVTLDAHSLKAIQEGGLDRAAQEELDFFRWCPSPREWWQTAYTTAGDLAGIHIPVHNPAGPCVGFIGVVPEQRGHGYAYDLLAECTHFLVERGAEFVTAATDHGNFPMAANFTKARYPVVRERINFAPARRE
;
A
#
# COMPACT_ATOMS: atom_id res chain seq x y z
N MET A 1 12.70 -1.28 38.11
CA MET A 1 12.16 -0.87 36.79
C MET A 1 13.36 -0.65 35.91
N THR A 2 13.52 -1.50 34.91
CA THR A 2 14.59 -1.37 33.90
C THR A 2 14.32 -0.10 33.07
N ASP A 3 15.38 0.67 32.83
CA ASP A 3 15.27 2.00 32.23
C ASP A 3 15.01 1.85 30.70
N LEU A 4 13.86 2.33 30.22
CA LEU A 4 13.52 2.34 28.81
C LEU A 4 14.03 3.65 28.19
N VAL A 5 14.94 3.53 27.23
CA VAL A 5 15.51 4.66 26.49
C VAL A 5 15.01 4.64 25.06
N ILE A 6 14.33 5.72 24.61
CA ILE A 6 13.88 5.89 23.23
C ILE A 6 14.66 7.02 22.58
N ARG A 7 15.26 6.75 21.43
CA ARG A 7 16.04 7.74 20.71
C ARG A 7 16.09 7.52 19.20
N ALA A 8 16.40 8.59 18.47
CA ALA A 8 16.81 8.47 17.08
C ALA A 8 18.20 7.84 17.00
N LEU A 9 18.52 7.25 15.86
CA LEU A 9 19.84 6.77 15.53
C LEU A 9 20.62 7.84 14.75
N ASP A 10 21.92 7.84 14.93
CA ASP A 10 22.88 8.60 14.12
C ASP A 10 23.77 7.63 13.31
N GLU A 11 24.68 8.18 12.51
CA GLU A 11 25.57 7.37 11.66
C GLU A 11 26.47 6.42 12.46
N SER A 12 26.86 6.81 13.69
CA SER A 12 27.80 6.05 14.53
C SER A 12 27.14 4.80 15.14
N ASP A 13 25.84 4.83 15.34
CA ASP A 13 25.08 3.74 15.98
C ASP A 13 23.98 3.14 15.09
N ALA A 14 24.00 3.46 13.81
CA ALA A 14 23.05 2.91 12.81
C ALA A 14 22.97 1.37 12.82
N HIS A 15 24.07 0.71 13.21
CA HIS A 15 24.15 -0.76 13.33
C HIS A 15 23.19 -1.33 14.37
N LEU A 16 22.82 -0.56 15.40
CA LEU A 16 21.87 -1.00 16.44
C LEU A 16 20.50 -1.35 15.83
N PHE A 17 20.10 -0.66 14.73
CA PHE A 17 18.83 -0.96 14.07
C PHE A 17 18.73 -2.41 13.63
N ASP A 18 19.84 -3.03 13.24
CA ASP A 18 19.88 -4.40 12.71
C ASP A 18 20.11 -5.47 13.80
N THR A 19 20.24 -5.10 15.07
CA THR A 19 20.48 -6.05 16.17
C THR A 19 19.22 -6.81 16.58
N LEU A 20 18.04 -6.20 16.46
CA LEU A 20 16.77 -6.87 16.78
C LEU A 20 16.45 -7.94 15.73
N GLN A 21 16.42 -9.20 16.16
CA GLN A 21 16.02 -10.33 15.33
C GLN A 21 14.51 -10.54 15.39
N ASP A 22 13.87 -10.61 14.24
CA ASP A 22 12.43 -10.76 14.16
C ASP A 22 12.01 -11.76 13.08
N PRO A 23 11.05 -12.67 13.35
CA PRO A 23 10.61 -13.67 12.40
C PRO A 23 9.95 -13.08 11.14
N LEU A 24 9.37 -11.87 11.21
CA LEU A 24 8.77 -11.20 10.06
C LEU A 24 9.82 -10.56 9.16
N ASP A 25 10.91 -10.02 9.70
CA ASP A 25 12.01 -9.42 8.94
C ASP A 25 12.63 -10.39 7.94
N ALA A 26 12.86 -11.65 8.36
CA ALA A 26 13.44 -12.68 7.50
C ALA A 26 12.60 -12.99 6.24
N ARG A 27 11.28 -12.82 6.30
CA ARG A 27 10.35 -13.13 5.22
C ARG A 27 9.82 -11.88 4.51
N ALA A 28 9.76 -10.77 5.18
CA ALA A 28 9.18 -9.53 4.64
C ALA A 28 10.08 -8.82 3.63
N ALA A 29 11.36 -9.19 3.49
CA ALA A 29 12.34 -8.78 2.48
C ALA A 29 12.07 -7.40 1.81
N HIS A 30 11.71 -6.38 2.60
CA HIS A 30 11.40 -5.03 2.10
C HIS A 30 12.59 -4.09 2.24
N ARG A 31 13.76 -4.60 1.96
CA ARG A 31 14.99 -3.80 1.99
C ARG A 31 15.14 -2.89 0.76
N LEU A 32 14.08 -2.72 -0.02
CA LEU A 32 14.10 -1.86 -1.20
C LEU A 32 13.93 -0.36 -0.87
N THR A 33 13.38 -0.04 0.29
CA THR A 33 13.23 1.34 0.72
C THR A 33 14.45 1.79 1.50
N ARG A 34 15.15 2.80 0.99
CA ARG A 34 16.23 3.45 1.75
C ARG A 34 15.59 4.41 2.75
N HIS A 35 15.65 4.05 4.03
CA HIS A 35 15.25 4.97 5.10
C HIS A 35 16.40 5.93 5.41
N ARG A 36 16.07 7.19 5.61
CA ARG A 36 17.02 8.19 6.11
C ARG A 36 17.44 7.82 7.53
N ALA A 37 18.70 8.08 7.88
CA ALA A 37 19.21 7.72 9.20
C ALA A 37 18.46 8.47 10.32
N ASP A 38 18.18 9.75 10.11
CA ASP A 38 17.44 10.62 11.04
C ASP A 38 15.95 10.24 11.20
N TRP A 39 15.44 9.36 10.34
CA TRP A 39 14.07 8.80 10.40
C TRP A 39 14.02 7.38 10.98
N LYS A 40 15.10 6.91 11.60
CA LYS A 40 15.17 5.64 12.33
C LYS A 40 15.21 5.89 13.82
N ARG A 41 14.43 5.13 14.57
CA ARG A 41 14.40 5.19 16.02
C ARG A 41 14.41 3.81 16.62
N VAL A 42 14.95 3.70 17.82
CA VAL A 42 14.97 2.46 18.62
C VAL A 42 14.49 2.73 20.04
N ALA A 43 13.92 1.70 20.63
CA ALA A 43 13.71 1.58 22.06
C ALA A 43 14.72 0.56 22.62
N LEU A 44 15.47 0.99 23.65
CA LEU A 44 16.45 0.15 24.31
C LEU A 44 16.01 -0.12 25.75
N ARG A 45 16.18 -1.37 26.18
CA ARG A 45 16.04 -1.79 27.57
C ARG A 45 17.33 -2.48 27.98
N ASP A 46 17.96 -1.98 29.07
CA ASP A 46 19.27 -2.47 29.52
C ASP A 46 20.37 -2.47 28.42
N GLY A 47 20.27 -1.52 27.47
CA GLY A 47 21.20 -1.37 26.36
C GLY A 47 20.90 -2.24 25.12
N GLU A 48 19.93 -3.15 25.20
CA GLU A 48 19.50 -3.97 24.06
C GLU A 48 18.30 -3.36 23.33
N VAL A 49 18.28 -3.47 22.00
CA VAL A 49 17.16 -2.98 21.18
C VAL A 49 15.98 -3.94 21.33
N VAL A 50 14.87 -3.44 21.89
CA VAL A 50 13.62 -4.20 22.12
C VAL A 50 12.49 -3.78 21.18
N ALA A 51 12.58 -2.57 20.58
CA ALA A 51 11.72 -2.18 19.48
C ALA A 51 12.47 -1.23 18.51
N ARG A 52 12.09 -1.26 17.26
CA ARG A 52 12.64 -0.36 16.23
C ARG A 52 11.55 0.10 15.27
N ALA A 53 11.69 1.32 14.77
CA ALA A 53 10.83 1.86 13.73
C ALA A 53 11.63 2.69 12.73
N ALA A 54 11.26 2.61 11.45
CA ALA A 54 11.78 3.48 10.43
C ALA A 54 10.62 4.11 9.65
N TRP A 55 10.71 5.42 9.51
CA TRP A 55 9.78 6.25 8.75
C TRP A 55 10.28 6.38 7.31
N TRP A 56 9.35 6.54 6.41
CA TRP A 56 9.63 6.66 4.98
C TRP A 56 8.93 7.88 4.37
N GLY A 57 9.57 8.49 3.39
CA GLY A 57 9.07 9.52 2.49
C GLY A 57 9.81 9.47 1.18
N GLY A 58 9.33 10.17 0.18
CA GLY A 58 9.99 10.33 -1.11
C GLY A 58 11.31 11.12 -1.01
N PRO A 59 12.08 11.19 -2.10
CA PRO A 59 13.39 11.85 -2.09
C PRO A 59 13.32 13.34 -1.74
N ASP A 60 12.24 14.01 -2.07
CA ASP A 60 12.04 15.45 -1.87
C ASP A 60 11.22 15.77 -0.61
N ASP A 61 10.71 14.75 0.11
CA ASP A 61 9.92 14.94 1.31
C ASP A 61 10.82 15.42 2.47
N THR A 62 10.37 16.45 3.14
CA THR A 62 11.04 17.00 4.35
C THR A 62 10.55 16.30 5.62
N GLU A 63 9.39 15.67 5.58
CA GLU A 63 8.78 14.88 6.64
C GLU A 63 8.35 13.51 6.09
N PRO A 64 8.35 12.47 6.93
CA PRO A 64 7.93 11.15 6.49
C PRO A 64 6.42 11.08 6.25
N VAL A 65 6.01 10.24 5.31
CA VAL A 65 4.60 10.01 4.96
C VAL A 65 4.01 8.79 5.65
N ASN A 66 4.83 7.81 6.02
CA ASN A 66 4.39 6.64 6.78
C ASN A 66 5.52 6.03 7.63
N VAL A 67 5.15 5.10 8.52
CA VAL A 67 6.06 4.14 9.17
C VAL A 67 5.91 2.83 8.41
N ASN A 68 6.92 2.40 7.67
CA ASN A 68 6.86 1.16 6.91
C ASN A 68 7.83 0.07 7.40
N TRP A 69 8.50 0.31 8.51
CA TRP A 69 9.26 -0.68 9.25
C TRP A 69 9.01 -0.50 10.75
N PHE A 70 8.42 -1.50 11.38
CA PHE A 70 8.15 -1.49 12.81
C PHE A 70 8.25 -2.91 13.36
N ASP A 71 9.19 -3.12 14.27
CA ASP A 71 9.44 -4.39 14.92
C ASP A 71 9.43 -4.21 16.44
N VAL A 72 8.94 -5.24 17.12
CA VAL A 72 8.83 -5.31 18.57
C VAL A 72 9.27 -6.70 19.02
N ALA A 73 10.16 -6.77 20.01
CA ALA A 73 10.52 -8.01 20.66
C ALA A 73 9.33 -8.61 21.42
N GLU A 74 9.34 -9.92 21.62
CA GLU A 74 8.29 -10.61 22.37
C GLU A 74 8.19 -10.08 23.82
N GLY A 75 6.99 -9.66 24.22
CA GLY A 75 6.73 -9.11 25.55
C GLY A 75 7.11 -7.63 25.73
N GLU A 76 7.52 -6.93 24.66
CA GLU A 76 7.96 -5.54 24.69
C GLU A 76 6.99 -4.59 23.97
N GLU A 77 5.70 -4.94 23.92
CA GLU A 77 4.66 -4.17 23.26
C GLU A 77 4.56 -2.74 23.83
N ASP A 78 4.80 -2.54 25.12
CA ASP A 78 4.81 -1.23 25.76
C ASP A 78 5.96 -0.35 25.26
N ALA A 79 7.14 -0.94 25.05
CA ALA A 79 8.29 -0.24 24.47
C ALA A 79 8.04 0.15 23.02
N GLY A 80 7.41 -0.73 22.24
CA GLY A 80 6.97 -0.45 20.88
C GLY A 80 5.92 0.67 20.82
N ALA A 81 4.95 0.65 21.73
CA ALA A 81 3.94 1.70 21.82
C ALA A 81 4.53 3.05 22.18
N GLU A 82 5.45 3.09 23.14
CA GLU A 82 6.13 4.33 23.55
C GLU A 82 7.02 4.88 22.41
N LEU A 83 7.68 4.00 21.66
CA LEU A 83 8.47 4.36 20.49
C LEU A 83 7.63 5.12 19.43
N LEU A 84 6.44 4.60 19.11
CA LEU A 84 5.52 5.24 18.17
C LEU A 84 4.93 6.54 18.75
N ARG A 85 4.51 6.52 20.02
CA ARG A 85 3.85 7.65 20.69
C ARG A 85 4.75 8.89 20.81
N THR A 86 6.04 8.66 21.10
CA THR A 86 7.03 9.73 21.31
C THR A 86 7.72 10.17 20.03
N ALA A 87 7.41 9.54 18.90
CA ALA A 87 7.91 9.98 17.61
C ALA A 87 7.37 11.37 17.27
N PRO A 88 8.19 12.22 16.63
CA PRO A 88 7.75 13.57 16.25
C PRO A 88 6.66 13.56 15.15
N TRP A 89 6.55 12.47 14.43
CA TRP A 89 5.61 12.31 13.32
C TRP A 89 4.52 11.29 13.67
N GLN A 90 3.28 11.74 13.61
CA GLN A 90 2.10 10.89 13.80
C GLN A 90 1.50 10.59 12.42
N VAL A 91 2.03 9.58 11.76
CA VAL A 91 1.69 9.17 10.42
C VAL A 91 1.17 7.73 10.40
N GLU A 92 0.66 7.30 9.28
CA GLU A 92 0.14 5.93 9.10
C GLU A 92 1.25 4.89 9.27
N LEU A 93 0.94 3.80 9.97
CA LEU A 93 1.79 2.63 10.12
C LEU A 93 1.38 1.57 9.10
N GLU A 94 2.31 1.14 8.27
CA GLU A 94 2.16 0.14 7.23
C GLU A 94 2.95 -1.12 7.59
N LEU A 95 2.27 -2.20 7.92
CA LEU A 95 2.87 -3.50 8.25
C LEU A 95 2.69 -4.48 7.10
N ASN A 96 3.79 -4.91 6.49
CA ASN A 96 3.78 -5.89 5.42
C ASN A 96 4.11 -7.28 5.98
N LEU A 97 3.17 -8.21 5.87
CA LEU A 97 3.23 -9.54 6.45
C LEU A 97 3.30 -10.62 5.35
N PRO A 98 3.96 -11.76 5.59
CA PRO A 98 3.86 -12.91 4.69
C PRO A 98 2.41 -13.35 4.49
N ALA A 99 2.06 -13.90 3.32
CA ALA A 99 0.68 -14.31 3.03
C ALA A 99 0.15 -15.39 3.99
N ASP A 100 1.04 -16.21 4.54
CA ASP A 100 0.76 -17.32 5.46
C ASP A 100 0.89 -16.94 6.96
N TRP A 101 0.98 -15.65 7.29
CA TRP A 101 1.25 -15.20 8.66
C TRP A 101 0.20 -15.66 9.68
N ARG A 102 -1.06 -15.82 9.24
CA ARG A 102 -2.14 -16.29 10.13
C ARG A 102 -2.05 -17.79 10.44
N GLU A 103 -1.40 -18.57 9.57
CA GLU A 103 -1.26 -20.01 9.69
C GLU A 103 -0.05 -20.42 10.56
N ASP A 104 1.01 -19.62 10.55
CA ASP A 104 2.21 -19.83 11.36
C ASP A 104 2.05 -19.13 12.72
N ALA A 105 2.07 -19.93 13.81
CA ALA A 105 1.84 -19.40 15.17
C ALA A 105 2.90 -18.37 15.60
N ARG A 106 4.17 -18.52 15.16
CA ARG A 106 5.25 -17.60 15.50
C ARG A 106 5.09 -16.27 14.74
N LEU A 107 4.76 -16.32 13.44
CA LEU A 107 4.50 -15.11 12.63
C LEU A 107 3.29 -14.37 13.15
N ARG A 108 2.24 -15.11 13.52
CA ARG A 108 1.02 -14.52 14.08
C ARG A 108 1.31 -13.82 15.41
N ALA A 109 2.03 -14.44 16.33
CA ALA A 109 2.40 -13.82 17.59
C ALA A 109 3.21 -12.53 17.38
N ALA A 110 4.19 -12.56 16.45
CA ALA A 110 4.97 -11.38 16.11
C ALA A 110 4.14 -10.26 15.45
N ALA A 111 3.15 -10.59 14.64
CA ALA A 111 2.23 -9.61 14.05
C ALA A 111 1.32 -9.00 15.13
N GLU A 112 0.75 -9.83 15.99
CA GLU A 112 -0.16 -9.37 17.07
C GLU A 112 0.57 -8.47 18.09
N ALA A 113 1.85 -8.72 18.39
CA ALA A 113 2.65 -7.81 19.22
C ALA A 113 2.72 -6.40 18.60
N ARG A 114 2.96 -6.31 17.29
CA ARG A 114 2.96 -5.00 16.57
C ARG A 114 1.60 -4.35 16.58
N PHE A 115 0.52 -5.11 16.37
CA PHE A 115 -0.84 -4.58 16.40
C PHE A 115 -1.21 -4.06 17.80
N SER A 116 -0.80 -4.77 18.84
CA SER A 116 -1.00 -4.37 20.23
C SER A 116 -0.25 -3.08 20.54
N ALA A 117 1.02 -2.99 20.15
CA ALA A 117 1.83 -1.79 20.31
C ALA A 117 1.25 -0.58 19.53
N ALA A 118 0.81 -0.79 18.29
CA ALA A 118 0.18 0.25 17.48
C ALA A 118 -1.09 0.79 18.13
N ARG A 119 -1.99 -0.10 18.59
CA ARG A 119 -3.22 0.30 19.29
C ARG A 119 -2.91 1.05 20.60
N ALA A 120 -1.96 0.55 21.40
CA ALA A 120 -1.53 1.22 22.62
C ALA A 120 -0.87 2.58 22.36
N ALA A 121 -0.28 2.78 21.18
CA ALA A 121 0.24 4.08 20.75
C ALA A 121 -0.85 5.06 20.25
N GLY A 122 -2.11 4.63 20.17
CA GLY A 122 -3.23 5.45 19.69
C GLY A 122 -3.46 5.38 18.19
N HIS A 123 -3.05 4.29 17.54
CA HIS A 123 -3.40 4.01 16.16
C HIS A 123 -4.62 3.07 16.09
N GLU A 124 -5.44 3.24 15.08
CA GLU A 124 -6.60 2.41 14.79
C GLU A 124 -6.40 1.66 13.48
N LEU A 125 -6.90 0.42 13.41
CA LEU A 125 -6.87 -0.35 12.17
C LEU A 125 -7.66 0.41 11.09
N LEU A 126 -6.99 0.79 10.02
CA LEU A 126 -7.61 1.43 8.86
C LEU A 126 -8.07 0.39 7.86
N VAL A 127 -7.18 -0.50 7.44
CA VAL A 127 -7.48 -1.49 6.39
C VAL A 127 -6.48 -2.66 6.40
N GLU A 128 -6.95 -3.81 5.98
CA GLU A 128 -6.16 -4.96 5.58
C GLU A 128 -6.22 -5.11 4.06
N ARG A 129 -5.08 -5.35 3.40
CA ARG A 129 -4.95 -5.45 1.95
C ARG A 129 -4.25 -6.73 1.52
N TYR A 130 -4.73 -7.35 0.46
CA TYR A 130 -3.97 -8.33 -0.30
C TYR A 130 -2.96 -7.62 -1.21
N LEU A 131 -1.72 -8.11 -1.20
CA LEU A 131 -0.68 -7.71 -2.15
C LEU A 131 -0.45 -8.84 -3.13
N TYR A 132 -0.63 -8.55 -4.40
CA TYR A 132 -0.52 -9.50 -5.50
C TYR A 132 0.77 -9.30 -6.27
N ARG A 133 1.27 -10.40 -6.86
CA ARG A 133 2.36 -10.34 -7.83
C ARG A 133 2.12 -11.35 -8.94
N TRP A 134 1.79 -10.88 -10.11
CA TRP A 134 1.74 -11.69 -11.32
C TRP A 134 3.14 -11.84 -11.94
N THR A 135 3.42 -13.00 -12.54
CA THR A 135 4.66 -13.31 -13.28
C THR A 135 4.31 -14.08 -14.55
N PRO A 136 5.17 -14.06 -15.60
CA PRO A 136 4.86 -14.66 -16.91
C PRO A 136 4.51 -16.15 -16.89
N ASP A 137 5.03 -16.92 -15.94
CA ASP A 137 4.72 -18.35 -15.74
C ASP A 137 3.25 -18.61 -15.41
N ARG A 138 2.53 -17.60 -14.94
CA ARG A 138 1.08 -17.65 -14.67
C ARG A 138 0.25 -17.59 -15.97
N GLY A 139 0.85 -17.18 -17.07
CA GLY A 139 0.17 -16.89 -18.33
C GLY A 139 -0.59 -15.57 -18.28
N LEU A 140 -0.65 -14.87 -19.39
CA LEU A 140 -1.39 -13.61 -19.50
C LEU A 140 -2.90 -13.83 -19.30
N PRO A 141 -3.60 -12.90 -18.59
CA PRO A 141 -5.04 -12.93 -18.50
C PRO A 141 -5.68 -12.77 -19.89
N GLN A 142 -6.76 -13.46 -20.14
CA GLN A 142 -7.47 -13.34 -21.42
C GLN A 142 -8.06 -11.94 -21.58
N ARG A 143 -7.78 -11.26 -22.70
CA ARG A 143 -8.46 -10.01 -23.10
C ARG A 143 -9.85 -10.34 -23.63
N PRO A 144 -10.96 -9.91 -23.02
CA PRO A 144 -12.31 -10.16 -23.53
C PRO A 144 -12.65 -9.39 -24.80
N GLY A 145 -11.96 -8.27 -25.07
CA GLY A 145 -12.18 -7.45 -26.27
C GLY A 145 -13.51 -6.71 -26.29
N ARG A 146 -14.07 -6.40 -25.11
CA ARG A 146 -15.37 -5.73 -24.98
C ARG A 146 -15.26 -4.22 -24.83
N LEU A 147 -14.07 -3.72 -24.58
CA LEU A 147 -13.78 -2.29 -24.36
C LEU A 147 -12.76 -1.79 -25.38
N ASP A 148 -12.89 -0.52 -25.75
CA ASP A 148 -11.95 0.24 -26.55
C ASP A 148 -11.11 1.12 -25.61
N PHE A 149 -9.79 0.91 -25.58
CA PHE A 149 -8.86 1.61 -24.70
C PHE A 149 -8.17 2.74 -25.44
N ARG A 150 -8.20 3.93 -24.84
CA ARG A 150 -7.64 5.14 -25.46
C ARG A 150 -6.74 5.86 -24.47
N ALA A 151 -5.55 6.26 -24.93
CA ALA A 151 -4.73 7.20 -24.18
C ALA A 151 -5.48 8.55 -24.09
N GLU A 152 -5.55 9.08 -22.87
CA GLU A 152 -6.27 10.33 -22.60
C GLU A 152 -5.30 11.35 -21.98
N PRO A 153 -4.95 12.41 -22.73
CA PRO A 153 -4.00 13.41 -22.23
C PRO A 153 -4.62 14.42 -21.27
N ASP A 154 -5.95 14.56 -21.25
CA ASP A 154 -6.62 15.55 -20.41
C ASP A 154 -6.84 15.02 -18.98
N ASP A 155 -6.18 15.66 -18.03
CA ASP A 155 -6.32 15.34 -16.61
C ASP A 155 -7.72 15.62 -16.07
N ALA A 156 -8.47 16.54 -16.67
CA ALA A 156 -9.85 16.81 -16.26
C ALA A 156 -10.77 15.61 -16.51
N VAL A 157 -10.51 14.82 -17.56
CA VAL A 157 -11.25 13.58 -17.84
C VAL A 157 -10.97 12.55 -16.76
N PHE A 158 -9.71 12.39 -16.34
CA PHE A 158 -9.34 11.48 -15.23
C PHE A 158 -9.91 11.97 -13.90
N PHE A 159 -9.81 13.25 -13.60
CA PHE A 159 -10.37 13.83 -12.38
C PHE A 159 -11.86 13.52 -12.25
N GLU A 160 -12.65 13.78 -13.30
CA GLU A 160 -14.08 13.50 -13.28
C GLU A 160 -14.39 12.01 -13.23
N ALA A 161 -13.62 11.16 -13.94
CA ALA A 161 -13.76 9.72 -13.85
C ALA A 161 -13.45 9.19 -12.43
N LEU A 162 -12.35 9.64 -11.81
CA LEU A 162 -12.00 9.30 -10.42
C LEU A 162 -13.08 9.75 -9.45
N ARG A 163 -13.57 10.97 -9.57
CA ARG A 163 -14.64 11.53 -8.75
C ARG A 163 -15.91 10.66 -8.79
N ARG A 164 -16.32 10.23 -10.00
CA ARG A 164 -17.47 9.32 -10.19
C ARG A 164 -17.20 7.93 -9.58
N ILE A 165 -16.03 7.37 -9.79
CA ILE A 165 -15.63 6.06 -9.26
C ILE A 165 -15.58 6.11 -7.73
N HIS A 166 -15.00 7.16 -7.16
CA HIS A 166 -14.90 7.34 -5.72
C HIS A 166 -16.26 7.48 -5.02
N SER A 167 -17.31 7.97 -5.71
CA SER A 167 -18.66 8.05 -5.13
C SER A 167 -19.24 6.69 -4.68
N VAL A 168 -18.65 5.59 -5.15
CA VAL A 168 -19.07 4.21 -4.87
C VAL A 168 -17.87 3.30 -4.54
N THR A 169 -16.76 3.91 -4.05
CA THR A 169 -15.53 3.18 -3.75
C THR A 169 -15.68 2.22 -2.57
N LEU A 170 -14.88 1.16 -2.59
CA LEU A 170 -14.68 0.24 -1.46
C LEU A 170 -13.26 0.39 -0.85
N ASP A 171 -12.44 1.28 -1.39
CA ASP A 171 -11.08 1.53 -0.92
C ASP A 171 -11.09 2.39 0.35
N ALA A 172 -10.44 1.91 1.40
CA ALA A 172 -10.46 2.55 2.71
C ALA A 172 -9.74 3.91 2.73
N HIS A 173 -8.65 4.07 1.95
CA HIS A 173 -7.94 5.35 1.87
C HIS A 173 -8.78 6.39 1.12
N SER A 174 -9.41 6.00 0.01
CA SER A 174 -10.35 6.86 -0.70
C SER A 174 -11.54 7.26 0.19
N LEU A 175 -12.11 6.31 0.96
CA LEU A 175 -13.18 6.61 1.91
C LEU A 175 -12.73 7.60 2.99
N LYS A 176 -11.50 7.43 3.52
CA LYS A 176 -10.91 8.35 4.49
C LYS A 176 -10.74 9.76 3.88
N ALA A 177 -10.17 9.86 2.68
CA ALA A 177 -10.00 11.14 1.98
C ALA A 177 -11.35 11.84 1.72
N ILE A 178 -12.40 11.07 1.33
CA ILE A 178 -13.76 11.58 1.16
C ILE A 178 -14.32 12.13 2.47
N GLN A 179 -14.14 11.42 3.57
CA GLN A 179 -14.60 11.87 4.90
C GLN A 179 -13.87 13.14 5.37
N GLU A 180 -12.62 13.31 4.99
CA GLU A 180 -11.78 14.46 5.37
C GLU A 180 -11.97 15.70 4.50
N GLY A 181 -12.32 15.53 3.22
CA GLY A 181 -12.38 16.67 2.30
C GLY A 181 -13.30 16.51 1.09
N GLY A 182 -14.11 15.45 1.05
CA GLY A 182 -15.07 15.21 -0.02
C GLY A 182 -14.49 14.53 -1.26
N LEU A 183 -15.35 14.29 -2.24
CA LEU A 183 -15.01 13.55 -3.47
C LEU A 183 -13.93 14.26 -4.30
N ASP A 184 -13.96 15.58 -4.36
CA ASP A 184 -13.01 16.36 -5.15
C ASP A 184 -11.59 16.24 -4.57
N ARG A 185 -11.47 16.25 -3.24
CA ARG A 185 -10.19 16.02 -2.57
C ARG A 185 -9.67 14.62 -2.84
N ALA A 186 -10.50 13.59 -2.67
CA ALA A 186 -10.09 12.21 -2.92
C ALA A 186 -9.62 12.00 -4.37
N ALA A 187 -10.35 12.57 -5.34
CA ALA A 187 -9.96 12.49 -6.75
C ALA A 187 -8.65 13.23 -7.03
N GLN A 188 -8.42 14.38 -6.38
CA GLN A 188 -7.20 15.16 -6.56
C GLN A 188 -5.99 14.46 -5.93
N GLU A 189 -6.11 13.93 -4.71
CA GLU A 189 -5.04 13.19 -4.04
C GLU A 189 -4.62 11.95 -4.86
N GLU A 190 -5.58 11.20 -5.41
CA GLU A 190 -5.31 10.06 -6.29
C GLU A 190 -4.58 10.49 -7.57
N LEU A 191 -5.04 11.57 -8.21
CA LEU A 191 -4.43 12.11 -9.42
C LEU A 191 -2.99 12.58 -9.16
N ASP A 192 -2.74 13.27 -8.06
CA ASP A 192 -1.42 13.76 -7.68
C ASP A 192 -0.46 12.63 -7.34
N PHE A 193 -0.94 11.57 -6.68
CA PHE A 193 -0.17 10.36 -6.43
C PHE A 193 0.31 9.72 -7.74
N PHE A 194 -0.56 9.56 -8.74
CA PHE A 194 -0.15 8.96 -10.01
C PHE A 194 0.75 9.87 -10.84
N ARG A 195 0.62 11.19 -10.73
CA ARG A 195 1.57 12.14 -11.33
C ARG A 195 2.96 12.07 -10.69
N TRP A 196 3.02 11.78 -9.40
CA TRP A 196 4.28 11.56 -8.69
C TRP A 196 4.97 10.26 -9.11
N CYS A 197 4.23 9.24 -9.55
CA CYS A 197 4.81 7.99 -10.03
C CYS A 197 5.73 8.25 -11.25
N PRO A 198 6.92 7.58 -11.34
CA PRO A 198 7.90 7.86 -12.40
C PRO A 198 7.50 7.33 -13.79
N SER A 199 6.30 6.78 -13.94
CA SER A 199 5.78 6.28 -15.22
C SER A 199 5.28 7.41 -16.12
N PRO A 200 5.39 7.24 -17.46
CA PRO A 200 4.90 8.24 -18.40
C PRO A 200 3.39 8.48 -18.28
N ARG A 201 2.98 9.76 -18.31
CA ARG A 201 1.58 10.16 -18.22
C ARG A 201 0.70 9.56 -19.33
N GLU A 202 1.25 9.36 -20.51
CA GLU A 202 0.58 8.75 -21.67
C GLU A 202 0.21 7.27 -21.49
N TRP A 203 0.62 6.66 -20.40
CA TRP A 203 0.20 5.29 -20.05
C TRP A 203 -1.24 5.24 -19.52
N TRP A 204 -1.77 6.35 -19.09
CA TRP A 204 -3.11 6.40 -18.52
C TRP A 204 -4.15 6.30 -19.62
N GLN A 205 -5.12 5.42 -19.46
CA GLN A 205 -6.12 5.15 -20.48
C GLN A 205 -7.53 5.20 -19.91
N THR A 206 -8.43 5.76 -20.70
CA THR A 206 -9.87 5.59 -20.58
C THR A 206 -10.32 4.36 -21.37
N ALA A 207 -11.41 3.73 -20.92
CA ALA A 207 -12.01 2.58 -21.58
C ALA A 207 -13.46 2.87 -21.93
N TYR A 208 -13.82 2.61 -23.16
CA TYR A 208 -15.17 2.87 -23.69
C TYR A 208 -15.86 1.56 -24.09
N THR A 209 -17.18 1.51 -23.90
CA THR A 209 -18.02 0.44 -24.44
C THR A 209 -18.10 0.53 -25.96
N THR A 210 -18.61 -0.51 -26.62
CA THR A 210 -18.91 -0.50 -28.07
C THR A 210 -19.98 0.53 -28.45
N ALA A 211 -20.79 1.00 -27.49
CA ALA A 211 -21.75 2.08 -27.69
C ALA A 211 -21.12 3.48 -27.55
N GLY A 212 -19.86 3.56 -27.14
CA GLY A 212 -19.14 4.83 -26.96
C GLY A 212 -19.25 5.42 -25.56
N ASP A 213 -19.87 4.72 -24.60
CA ASP A 213 -19.98 5.20 -23.22
C ASP A 213 -18.67 4.93 -22.47
N LEU A 214 -18.26 5.87 -21.61
CA LEU A 214 -17.12 5.67 -20.70
C LEU A 214 -17.44 4.51 -19.73
N ALA A 215 -16.67 3.42 -19.83
CA ALA A 215 -16.79 2.27 -18.95
C ALA A 215 -15.96 2.43 -17.69
N GLY A 216 -14.78 3.04 -17.80
CA GLY A 216 -13.86 3.21 -16.68
C GLY A 216 -12.49 3.69 -17.12
N ILE A 217 -11.55 3.60 -16.20
CA ILE A 217 -10.16 3.97 -16.42
C ILE A 217 -9.23 2.89 -15.87
N HIS A 218 -8.03 2.78 -16.42
CA HIS A 218 -6.91 2.12 -15.78
C HIS A 218 -5.64 2.96 -15.87
N ILE A 219 -4.83 2.87 -14.84
CA ILE A 219 -3.59 3.63 -14.70
C ILE A 219 -2.48 2.63 -14.39
N PRO A 220 -1.82 2.07 -15.43
CA PRO A 220 -0.60 1.29 -15.25
C PRO A 220 0.53 2.22 -14.85
N VAL A 221 1.31 1.83 -13.84
CA VAL A 221 2.42 2.65 -13.35
C VAL A 221 3.66 1.82 -13.06
N HIS A 222 4.79 2.49 -12.95
CA HIS A 222 5.91 2.06 -12.14
C HIS A 222 5.86 2.85 -10.83
N ASN A 223 5.84 2.15 -9.71
CA ASN A 223 6.05 2.75 -8.40
C ASN A 223 7.46 2.35 -7.90
N PRO A 224 7.91 2.77 -6.71
CA PRO A 224 9.22 2.37 -6.19
C PRO A 224 9.46 0.86 -6.10
N ALA A 225 8.40 0.05 -6.06
CA ALA A 225 8.49 -1.42 -6.06
C ALA A 225 8.47 -2.04 -7.47
N GLY A 226 8.31 -1.25 -8.52
CA GLY A 226 8.32 -1.69 -9.92
C GLY A 226 6.97 -1.58 -10.63
N PRO A 227 6.75 -2.36 -11.72
CA PRO A 227 5.52 -2.34 -12.50
C PRO A 227 4.30 -2.70 -11.66
N CYS A 228 3.25 -1.88 -11.73
CA CYS A 228 2.09 -1.99 -10.86
C CYS A 228 0.78 -1.67 -11.61
N VAL A 229 -0.26 -2.41 -11.28
CA VAL A 229 -1.63 -1.98 -11.53
C VAL A 229 -1.91 -0.83 -10.55
N GLY A 230 -1.67 0.41 -10.96
CA GLY A 230 -1.83 1.57 -10.10
C GLY A 230 -3.28 1.79 -9.73
N PHE A 231 -4.14 1.89 -10.73
CA PHE A 231 -5.58 2.06 -10.53
C PHE A 231 -6.40 1.34 -11.58
N ILE A 232 -7.52 0.80 -11.14
CA ILE A 232 -8.59 0.29 -12.00
C ILE A 232 -9.92 0.74 -11.40
N GLY A 233 -10.73 1.43 -12.20
CA GLY A 233 -12.06 1.84 -11.77
C GLY A 233 -13.09 1.76 -12.88
N VAL A 234 -14.25 1.20 -12.56
CA VAL A 234 -15.44 1.18 -13.43
C VAL A 234 -16.40 2.25 -12.92
N VAL A 235 -16.85 3.13 -13.82
CA VAL A 235 -17.82 4.15 -13.45
C VAL A 235 -19.15 3.54 -12.98
N PRO A 236 -19.89 4.21 -12.07
CA PRO A 236 -21.07 3.62 -11.43
C PRO A 236 -22.08 3.01 -12.43
N GLU A 237 -22.33 3.72 -13.51
CA GLU A 237 -23.33 3.37 -14.53
C GLU A 237 -22.97 2.11 -15.34
N GLN A 238 -21.68 1.75 -15.32
CA GLN A 238 -21.15 0.59 -16.06
C GLN A 238 -20.75 -0.57 -15.14
N ARG A 239 -21.08 -0.49 -13.85
CA ARG A 239 -20.87 -1.61 -12.92
C ARG A 239 -21.81 -2.79 -13.22
N GLY A 240 -21.45 -3.97 -12.75
CA GLY A 240 -22.24 -5.19 -12.96
C GLY A 240 -21.95 -5.91 -14.29
N HIS A 241 -21.25 -5.30 -15.25
CA HIS A 241 -20.92 -5.89 -16.55
C HIS A 241 -19.59 -6.68 -16.57
N GLY A 242 -18.87 -6.71 -15.43
CA GLY A 242 -17.57 -7.40 -15.31
C GLY A 242 -16.40 -6.67 -15.96
N TYR A 243 -16.52 -5.38 -16.27
CA TYR A 243 -15.48 -4.60 -16.93
C TYR A 243 -14.22 -4.38 -16.09
N ALA A 244 -14.29 -4.53 -14.75
CA ALA A 244 -13.11 -4.49 -13.92
C ALA A 244 -12.07 -5.57 -14.29
N TYR A 245 -12.52 -6.75 -14.75
CA TYR A 245 -11.62 -7.78 -15.27
C TYR A 245 -10.99 -7.36 -16.60
N ASP A 246 -11.75 -6.72 -17.51
CA ASP A 246 -11.22 -6.24 -18.80
C ASP A 246 -10.13 -5.17 -18.58
N LEU A 247 -10.37 -4.24 -17.65
CA LEU A 247 -9.39 -3.22 -17.26
C LEU A 247 -8.12 -3.87 -16.66
N LEU A 248 -8.27 -4.88 -15.79
CA LEU A 248 -7.15 -5.61 -15.19
C LEU A 248 -6.34 -6.37 -16.25
N ALA A 249 -7.04 -7.08 -17.14
CA ALA A 249 -6.40 -7.82 -18.23
C ALA A 249 -5.60 -6.88 -19.13
N GLU A 250 -6.20 -5.77 -19.56
CA GLU A 250 -5.53 -4.78 -20.38
C GLU A 250 -4.33 -4.16 -19.68
N CYS A 251 -4.48 -3.75 -18.43
CA CYS A 251 -3.38 -3.18 -17.64
C CYS A 251 -2.20 -4.15 -17.54
N THR A 252 -2.46 -5.45 -17.32
CA THR A 252 -1.40 -6.48 -17.27
C THR A 252 -0.68 -6.59 -18.61
N HIS A 253 -1.41 -6.72 -19.70
CA HIS A 253 -0.84 -6.78 -21.04
C HIS A 253 -0.04 -5.53 -21.39
N PHE A 254 -0.59 -4.36 -21.09
CA PHE A 254 0.04 -3.07 -21.34
C PHE A 254 1.43 -2.98 -20.69
N LEU A 255 1.56 -3.41 -19.43
CA LEU A 255 2.83 -3.42 -18.71
C LEU A 255 3.79 -4.46 -19.26
N VAL A 256 3.31 -5.66 -19.58
CA VAL A 256 4.14 -6.75 -20.14
C VAL A 256 4.67 -6.39 -21.53
N GLU A 257 3.85 -5.81 -22.41
CA GLU A 257 4.25 -5.31 -23.71
C GLU A 257 5.35 -4.23 -23.66
N ARG A 258 5.50 -3.61 -22.47
CA ARG A 258 6.56 -2.63 -22.13
C ARG A 258 7.72 -3.21 -21.32
N GLY A 259 7.82 -4.54 -21.29
CA GLY A 259 8.95 -5.25 -20.71
C GLY A 259 8.81 -5.58 -19.23
N ALA A 260 7.64 -5.48 -18.64
CA ALA A 260 7.45 -5.89 -17.25
C ALA A 260 7.63 -7.40 -17.10
N GLU A 261 8.59 -7.83 -16.28
CA GLU A 261 8.84 -9.22 -15.91
C GLU A 261 7.93 -9.70 -14.76
N PHE A 262 7.25 -8.80 -14.11
CA PHE A 262 6.22 -9.04 -13.11
C PHE A 262 5.27 -7.84 -13.05
N VAL A 263 4.09 -8.02 -12.47
CA VAL A 263 3.15 -6.93 -12.21
C VAL A 263 2.64 -7.05 -10.78
N THR A 264 2.81 -6.00 -9.99
CA THR A 264 2.25 -5.93 -8.64
C THR A 264 0.87 -5.28 -8.64
N ALA A 265 0.09 -5.57 -7.61
CA ALA A 265 -1.20 -4.93 -7.37
C ALA A 265 -1.60 -5.06 -5.90
N ALA A 266 -2.58 -4.28 -5.48
CA ALA A 266 -3.18 -4.39 -4.16
C ALA A 266 -4.70 -4.22 -4.23
N THR A 267 -5.42 -4.81 -3.27
CA THR A 267 -6.83 -4.51 -3.03
C THR A 267 -7.18 -4.76 -1.56
N ASP A 268 -8.14 -4.02 -1.06
CA ASP A 268 -8.64 -4.20 0.31
C ASP A 268 -9.32 -5.56 0.48
N HIS A 269 -9.19 -6.18 1.65
CA HIS A 269 -9.84 -7.47 1.96
C HIS A 269 -11.36 -7.40 1.74
N GLY A 270 -11.99 -6.26 2.02
CA GLY A 270 -13.42 -6.03 1.81
C GLY A 270 -13.84 -5.87 0.34
N ASN A 271 -12.90 -5.69 -0.58
CA ASN A 271 -13.20 -5.55 -2.01
C ASN A 271 -13.25 -6.92 -2.70
N PHE A 272 -14.20 -7.76 -2.29
CA PHE A 272 -14.39 -9.11 -2.83
C PHE A 272 -14.51 -9.16 -4.36
N PRO A 273 -15.22 -8.22 -5.04
CA PRO A 273 -15.31 -8.25 -6.50
C PRO A 273 -13.93 -8.09 -7.17
N MET A 274 -13.06 -7.23 -6.64
CA MET A 274 -11.73 -7.03 -7.21
C MET A 274 -10.80 -8.21 -6.89
N ALA A 275 -10.86 -8.75 -5.67
CA ALA A 275 -10.13 -9.96 -5.29
C ALA A 275 -10.47 -11.15 -6.20
N ALA A 276 -11.75 -11.35 -6.55
CA ALA A 276 -12.19 -12.37 -7.50
C ALA A 276 -11.61 -12.13 -8.91
N ASN A 277 -11.50 -10.88 -9.37
CA ASN A 277 -10.87 -10.56 -10.65
C ASN A 277 -9.37 -10.86 -10.65
N PHE A 278 -8.64 -10.57 -9.56
CA PHE A 278 -7.23 -10.94 -9.42
C PHE A 278 -7.05 -12.46 -9.46
N THR A 279 -7.90 -13.22 -8.77
CA THR A 279 -7.88 -14.68 -8.81
C THR A 279 -8.11 -15.19 -10.24
N LYS A 280 -9.11 -14.66 -10.94
CA LYS A 280 -9.42 -15.01 -12.34
C LYS A 280 -8.25 -14.66 -13.27
N ALA A 281 -7.57 -13.54 -13.03
CA ALA A 281 -6.40 -13.11 -13.78
C ALA A 281 -5.10 -13.82 -13.36
N ARG A 282 -5.18 -14.80 -12.43
CA ARG A 282 -4.08 -15.62 -11.92
C ARG A 282 -2.99 -14.82 -11.18
N TYR A 283 -3.40 -13.80 -10.46
CA TYR A 283 -2.54 -13.05 -9.55
C TYR A 283 -2.53 -13.73 -8.19
N PRO A 284 -1.44 -14.39 -7.76
CA PRO A 284 -1.34 -14.92 -6.39
C PRO A 284 -1.19 -13.79 -5.39
N VAL A 285 -1.79 -13.97 -4.21
CA VAL A 285 -1.45 -13.18 -3.04
C VAL A 285 -0.06 -13.58 -2.57
N VAL A 286 0.85 -12.64 -2.47
CA VAL A 286 2.23 -12.86 -2.03
C VAL A 286 2.50 -12.31 -0.64
N ARG A 287 1.70 -11.34 -0.19
CA ARG A 287 1.75 -10.71 1.12
C ARG A 287 0.40 -10.14 1.50
N GLU A 288 0.29 -9.74 2.75
CA GLU A 288 -0.76 -8.86 3.23
C GLU A 288 -0.16 -7.59 3.80
N ARG A 289 -0.88 -6.50 3.66
CA ARG A 289 -0.53 -5.21 4.25
C ARG A 289 -1.62 -4.81 5.23
N ILE A 290 -1.20 -4.47 6.44
CA ILE A 290 -2.10 -4.01 7.50
C ILE A 290 -1.74 -2.55 7.79
N ASN A 291 -2.69 -1.66 7.57
CA ASN A 291 -2.49 -0.23 7.78
C ASN A 291 -3.22 0.21 9.06
N PHE A 292 -2.50 0.92 9.91
CA PHE A 292 -3.04 1.58 11.10
C PHE A 292 -2.89 3.09 10.92
N ALA A 293 -3.98 3.83 11.07
CA ALA A 293 -3.95 5.29 11.05
C ALA A 293 -3.92 5.85 12.48
N PRO A 294 -3.27 7.00 12.72
CA PRO A 294 -3.41 7.69 13.99
C PRO A 294 -4.88 7.99 14.29
N ALA A 295 -5.32 7.72 15.51
CA ALA A 295 -6.66 8.09 15.96
C ALA A 295 -6.86 9.61 15.81
N ARG A 296 -8.04 10.03 15.37
CA ARG A 296 -8.37 11.46 15.29
C ARG A 296 -8.31 12.04 16.69
N ARG A 297 -7.51 13.07 16.88
CA ARG A 297 -7.60 13.90 18.09
C ARG A 297 -8.89 14.74 17.99
N GLU A 298 -9.82 14.52 18.89
CA GLU A 298 -10.99 15.37 19.04
C GLU A 298 -10.60 16.81 19.43
#